data_88f5fe9b38e8393385401e81b3867448
#
_entry.id   88f5fe9b38e8393385401e81b3867448
#
_cell.length_a   1.000
_cell.length_b   1.000
_cell.length_c   1.000
_cell.angle_alpha   90.00
_cell.angle_beta   90.00
_cell.angle_gamma   90.00
#
_symmetry.space_group_name_H-M   'P 1'
#
loop_
_entity.id
_entity.type
_entity.pdbx_description
1 polymer ?
#
loop_
_entity_poly.entity_id
_entity_poly.type
_entity_poly.pdbx_seq_one_letter_code
_entity_poly.pdbx_strand_id
1 'polypeptide(L)'
;TGIRHSTWEAAAPQLQADATVLPLLDKQPEFSMPVWDYMAVLVDEERVRDGKAAYKAWADVLRQVGQRYGVSPYLVAGVWGVESNFGQNLGGRPLITSLSTLSCFGRRQAYFRGEFANTLRILQNGDVALDKLNGSWAGAFGQTQFMPSTFLRLAQDGDGDGHKDIVAS
;
A
#
# COMPACT_ATOMS: atom_id res chain seq x y z
N THR A 1 -17.90 -10.98 11.97
CA THR A 1 -16.85 -10.30 11.16
C THR A 1 -17.14 -10.34 9.66
N GLY A 2 -18.01 -11.26 9.17
CA GLY A 2 -18.32 -11.45 7.73
C GLY A 2 -17.17 -12.07 6.92
N ILE A 3 -16.16 -12.63 7.59
CA ILE A 3 -15.05 -13.35 6.94
C ILE A 3 -15.41 -14.82 6.89
N ARG A 4 -15.31 -15.42 5.69
CA ARG A 4 -15.58 -16.84 5.45
C ARG A 4 -14.50 -17.72 6.10
N HIS A 5 -14.88 -18.93 6.50
CA HIS A 5 -13.96 -19.91 7.10
C HIS A 5 -12.78 -20.22 6.18
N SER A 6 -13.05 -20.43 4.89
CA SER A 6 -12.00 -20.68 3.88
C SER A 6 -10.96 -19.56 3.78
N THR A 7 -11.38 -18.31 3.95
CA THR A 7 -10.45 -17.15 3.98
C THR A 7 -9.55 -17.21 5.21
N TRP A 8 -10.09 -17.59 6.36
CA TRP A 8 -9.31 -17.79 7.57
C TRP A 8 -8.30 -18.93 7.42
N GLU A 9 -8.71 -20.06 6.86
CA GLU A 9 -7.83 -21.21 6.60
C GLU A 9 -6.67 -20.82 5.68
N ALA A 10 -6.95 -20.07 4.61
CA ALA A 10 -5.92 -19.58 3.70
C ALA A 10 -4.93 -18.62 4.38
N ALA A 11 -5.41 -17.73 5.28
CA ALA A 11 -4.58 -16.76 5.98
C ALA A 11 -3.81 -17.36 7.17
N ALA A 12 -4.31 -18.46 7.77
CA ALA A 12 -3.78 -19.02 8.99
C ALA A 12 -2.27 -19.31 8.99
N PRO A 13 -1.64 -19.80 7.90
CA PRO A 13 -0.19 -20.02 7.88
C PRO A 13 0.65 -18.76 8.06
N GLN A 14 0.08 -17.58 7.75
CA GLN A 14 0.76 -16.28 7.93
C GLN A 14 0.47 -15.61 9.28
N LEU A 15 -0.35 -16.22 10.15
CA LEU A 15 -0.66 -15.71 11.49
C LEU A 15 0.48 -16.01 12.47
N GLN A 16 1.64 -15.43 12.20
CA GLN A 16 2.82 -15.52 13.04
C GLN A 16 3.19 -14.13 13.55
N ALA A 17 3.57 -14.04 14.84
CA ALA A 17 4.00 -12.76 15.39
C ALA A 17 5.35 -12.33 14.81
N ASP A 18 5.40 -11.14 14.25
CA ASP A 18 6.64 -10.47 13.82
C ASP A 18 6.98 -9.33 14.78
N ALA A 19 7.77 -9.65 15.82
CA ALA A 19 8.18 -8.65 16.80
C ALA A 19 9.01 -7.51 16.21
N THR A 20 9.55 -7.66 15.00
CA THR A 20 10.39 -6.63 14.35
C THR A 20 9.60 -5.41 13.87
N VAL A 21 8.27 -5.51 13.79
CA VAL A 21 7.41 -4.36 13.46
C VAL A 21 7.16 -3.43 14.65
N LEU A 22 7.28 -3.91 15.87
CA LEU A 22 6.94 -3.13 17.07
C LEU A 22 7.85 -1.90 17.29
N PRO A 23 9.18 -2.00 17.17
CA PRO A 23 10.05 -0.82 17.30
C PRO A 23 9.83 0.24 16.20
N LEU A 24 9.22 -0.13 15.06
CA LEU A 24 8.96 0.79 13.96
C LEU A 24 7.79 1.72 14.25
N LEU A 25 6.93 1.38 15.21
CA LEU A 25 5.86 2.26 15.68
C LEU A 25 6.39 3.61 16.23
N ASP A 26 7.62 3.63 16.72
CA ASP A 26 8.25 4.81 17.30
C ASP A 26 9.28 5.47 16.37
N LYS A 27 9.52 4.87 15.18
CA LYS A 27 10.46 5.36 14.19
C LYS A 27 9.71 5.86 12.95
N GLN A 28 9.26 7.11 13.02
CA GLN A 28 8.54 7.77 11.92
C GLN A 28 9.35 9.02 11.52
N PRO A 29 10.21 8.93 10.46
CA PRO A 29 11.09 10.01 10.03
C PRO A 29 10.35 11.32 9.74
N GLU A 30 9.13 11.25 9.22
CA GLU A 30 8.26 12.38 8.91
C GLU A 30 7.93 13.27 10.11
N PHE A 31 8.07 12.74 11.34
CA PHE A 31 7.88 13.51 12.59
C PHE A 31 9.18 13.92 13.29
N SER A 32 10.32 13.40 12.83
CA SER A 32 11.62 13.60 13.49
C SER A 32 12.64 14.32 12.65
N MET A 33 12.47 14.36 11.31
CA MET A 33 13.37 15.06 10.40
C MET A 33 12.88 16.47 10.10
N PRO A 34 13.79 17.47 9.93
CA PRO A 34 13.45 18.74 9.33
C PRO A 34 12.81 18.54 7.94
N VAL A 35 11.83 19.36 7.59
CA VAL A 35 11.07 19.20 6.34
C VAL A 35 11.96 19.21 5.09
N TRP A 36 13.01 20.02 5.08
CA TRP A 36 13.93 20.13 3.94
C TRP A 36 14.79 18.88 3.77
N ASP A 37 15.24 18.28 4.87
CA ASP A 37 16.00 17.03 4.86
C ASP A 37 15.10 15.87 4.41
N TYR A 38 13.85 15.85 4.90
CA TYR A 38 12.86 14.86 4.47
C TYR A 38 12.55 14.98 2.98
N MET A 39 12.37 16.19 2.46
CA MET A 39 12.17 16.41 1.03
C MET A 39 13.39 16.00 0.19
N ALA A 40 14.60 16.27 0.66
CA ALA A 40 15.83 15.89 -0.04
C ALA A 40 15.98 14.36 -0.16
N VAL A 41 15.49 13.61 0.82
CA VAL A 41 15.46 12.13 0.77
C VAL A 41 14.40 11.62 -0.22
N LEU A 42 13.27 12.33 -0.34
CA LEU A 42 12.16 11.92 -1.21
C LEU A 42 12.32 12.35 -2.67
N VAL A 43 13.06 13.43 -2.93
CA VAL A 43 13.18 14.03 -4.27
C VAL A 43 14.66 14.22 -4.61
N ASP A 44 15.27 13.13 -5.07
CA ASP A 44 16.63 13.12 -5.60
C ASP A 44 16.66 13.12 -7.15
N GLU A 45 17.84 13.28 -7.73
CA GLU A 45 18.01 13.32 -9.19
C GLU A 45 17.61 11.99 -9.86
N GLU A 46 17.83 10.87 -9.18
CA GLU A 46 17.47 9.54 -9.67
C GLU A 46 15.95 9.41 -9.78
N ARG A 47 15.24 9.75 -8.72
CA ARG A 47 13.76 9.71 -8.71
C ARG A 47 13.15 10.66 -9.72
N VAL A 48 13.73 11.85 -9.92
CA VAL A 48 13.30 12.79 -10.96
C VAL A 48 13.51 12.21 -12.35
N ARG A 49 14.64 11.57 -12.62
CA ARG A 49 14.93 10.90 -13.89
C ARG A 49 13.93 9.76 -14.15
N ASP A 50 13.73 8.89 -13.15
CA ASP A 50 12.84 7.75 -13.24
C ASP A 50 11.38 8.20 -13.38
N GLY A 51 11.00 9.27 -12.70
CA GLY A 51 9.68 9.89 -12.84
C GLY A 51 9.40 10.43 -14.23
N LYS A 52 10.39 11.03 -14.89
CA LYS A 52 10.24 11.47 -16.29
C LYS A 52 10.05 10.28 -17.23
N ALA A 53 10.77 9.18 -16.99
CA ALA A 53 10.63 7.96 -17.78
C ALA A 53 9.27 7.29 -17.55
N ALA A 54 8.85 7.13 -16.29
CA ALA A 54 7.56 6.57 -15.91
C ALA A 54 6.40 7.43 -16.47
N TYR A 55 6.47 8.75 -16.31
CA TYR A 55 5.47 9.65 -16.88
C TYR A 55 5.34 9.49 -18.39
N LYS A 56 6.46 9.38 -19.11
CA LYS A 56 6.46 9.18 -20.57
C LYS A 56 5.83 7.83 -20.94
N ALA A 57 6.15 6.77 -20.21
CA ALA A 57 5.63 5.43 -20.47
C ALA A 57 4.11 5.33 -20.25
N TRP A 58 3.60 6.02 -19.22
CA TRP A 58 2.20 5.95 -18.79
C TRP A 58 1.40 7.23 -19.09
N ALA A 59 1.87 8.07 -20.01
CA ALA A 59 1.31 9.39 -20.26
C ALA A 59 -0.19 9.37 -20.63
N ASP A 60 -0.63 8.37 -21.39
CA ASP A 60 -2.02 8.26 -21.81
C ASP A 60 -2.94 7.89 -20.63
N VAL A 61 -2.53 6.93 -19.83
CA VAL A 61 -3.26 6.52 -18.61
C VAL A 61 -3.32 7.67 -17.61
N LEU A 62 -2.20 8.32 -17.35
CA LEU A 62 -2.13 9.45 -16.41
C LEU A 62 -3.01 10.62 -16.87
N ARG A 63 -3.08 10.90 -18.16
CA ARG A 63 -3.98 11.93 -18.74
C ARG A 63 -5.44 11.54 -18.60
N GLN A 64 -5.81 10.29 -18.86
CA GLN A 64 -7.18 9.79 -18.71
C GLN A 64 -7.63 9.88 -17.23
N VAL A 65 -6.78 9.46 -16.30
CA VAL A 65 -7.04 9.59 -14.84
C VAL A 65 -7.19 11.07 -14.48
N GLY A 66 -6.29 11.92 -14.95
CA GLY A 66 -6.36 13.36 -14.71
C GLY A 66 -7.66 14.00 -15.19
N GLN A 67 -8.11 13.64 -16.39
CA GLN A 67 -9.37 14.11 -16.95
C GLN A 67 -10.60 13.57 -16.19
N ARG A 68 -10.59 12.28 -15.87
CA ARG A 68 -11.71 11.63 -15.16
C ARG A 68 -11.93 12.18 -13.75
N TYR A 69 -10.85 12.48 -13.02
CA TYR A 69 -10.90 12.86 -11.62
C TYR A 69 -10.59 14.35 -11.37
N GLY A 70 -10.30 15.12 -12.39
CA GLY A 70 -10.01 16.56 -12.26
C GLY A 70 -8.69 16.85 -11.54
N VAL A 71 -7.69 15.98 -11.66
CA VAL A 71 -6.38 16.10 -11.00
C VAL A 71 -5.26 16.22 -12.02
N SER A 72 -4.17 16.91 -11.65
CA SER A 72 -3.00 17.01 -12.52
C SER A 72 -2.35 15.64 -12.72
N PRO A 73 -2.10 15.18 -13.95
CA PRO A 73 -1.34 13.96 -14.22
C PRO A 73 0.05 13.95 -13.58
N TYR A 74 0.68 15.12 -13.44
CA TYR A 74 1.98 15.27 -12.77
C TYR A 74 1.88 15.02 -11.26
N LEU A 75 0.77 15.43 -10.65
CA LEU A 75 0.52 15.14 -9.23
C LEU A 75 0.34 13.63 -9.01
N VAL A 76 -0.41 12.95 -9.87
CA VAL A 76 -0.59 11.49 -9.79
C VAL A 76 0.76 10.78 -9.92
N ALA A 77 1.58 11.17 -10.90
CA ALA A 77 2.92 10.61 -11.08
C ALA A 77 3.84 10.93 -9.88
N GLY A 78 3.76 12.12 -9.31
CA GLY A 78 4.53 12.51 -8.14
C GLY A 78 4.20 11.66 -6.90
N VAL A 79 2.92 11.44 -6.62
CA VAL A 79 2.48 10.55 -5.54
C VAL A 79 2.97 9.12 -5.78
N TRP A 80 2.80 8.59 -6.99
CA TRP A 80 3.29 7.26 -7.36
C TRP A 80 4.81 7.11 -7.12
N GLY A 81 5.59 8.15 -7.48
CA GLY A 81 7.03 8.18 -7.25
C GLY A 81 7.40 8.17 -5.76
N VAL A 82 6.72 8.99 -4.95
CA VAL A 82 6.99 9.09 -3.50
C VAL A 82 6.59 7.81 -2.78
N GLU A 83 5.42 7.23 -3.09
CA GLU A 83 4.85 6.10 -2.37
C GLU A 83 5.57 4.77 -2.67
N SER A 84 5.92 4.52 -3.93
CA SER A 84 6.45 3.21 -4.33
C SER A 84 7.65 3.27 -5.28
N ASN A 85 8.24 4.44 -5.49
CA ASN A 85 9.27 4.62 -6.52
C ASN A 85 8.80 4.06 -7.88
N PHE A 86 7.62 4.49 -8.33
CA PHE A 86 7.00 4.05 -9.59
C PHE A 86 6.78 2.52 -9.66
N GLY A 87 6.36 1.91 -8.56
CA GLY A 87 6.09 0.49 -8.46
C GLY A 87 7.31 -0.39 -8.17
N GLN A 88 8.50 0.18 -8.03
CA GLN A 88 9.73 -0.59 -7.75
C GLN A 88 9.85 -1.00 -6.27
N ASN A 89 9.16 -0.30 -5.36
CA ASN A 89 9.20 -0.56 -3.93
C ASN A 89 7.80 -0.65 -3.34
N LEU A 90 7.24 -1.84 -3.35
CA LEU A 90 5.88 -2.11 -2.84
C LEU A 90 5.88 -2.55 -1.37
N GLY A 91 7.07 -2.74 -0.77
CA GLY A 91 7.21 -3.39 0.53
C GLY A 91 7.21 -4.92 0.40
N GLY A 92 7.86 -5.59 1.33
CA GLY A 92 8.09 -7.04 1.25
C GLY A 92 7.54 -7.84 2.44
N ARG A 93 6.75 -7.22 3.34
CA ARG A 93 6.20 -7.91 4.51
C ARG A 93 4.79 -8.41 4.23
N PRO A 94 4.47 -9.69 4.54
CA PRO A 94 3.09 -10.16 4.45
C PRO A 94 2.16 -9.31 5.33
N LEU A 95 1.11 -8.75 4.75
CA LEU A 95 0.17 -7.89 5.47
C LEU A 95 -0.52 -8.63 6.61
N ILE A 96 -0.85 -9.90 6.40
CA ILE A 96 -1.48 -10.77 7.42
C ILE A 96 -0.58 -10.83 8.66
N THR A 97 0.72 -11.10 8.50
CA THR A 97 1.70 -11.19 9.60
C THR A 97 1.86 -9.85 10.31
N SER A 98 2.11 -8.77 9.56
CA SER A 98 2.34 -7.44 10.13
C SER A 98 1.11 -6.93 10.89
N LEU A 99 -0.07 -6.97 10.26
CA LEU A 99 -1.28 -6.41 10.84
C LEU A 99 -1.85 -7.27 11.96
N SER A 100 -1.74 -8.61 11.90
CA SER A 100 -2.12 -9.45 13.04
C SER A 100 -1.26 -9.18 14.26
N THR A 101 0.06 -9.00 14.07
CA THR A 101 0.97 -8.62 15.15
C THR A 101 0.59 -7.27 15.77
N LEU A 102 0.42 -6.24 14.96
CA LEU A 102 0.06 -4.89 15.41
C LEU A 102 -1.36 -4.83 16.01
N SER A 103 -2.23 -5.78 15.66
CA SER A 103 -3.58 -5.92 16.26
C SER A 103 -3.56 -6.36 17.72
N CYS A 104 -2.52 -7.10 18.08
CA CYS A 104 -2.38 -7.72 19.42
C CYS A 104 -1.35 -7.00 20.28
N PHE A 105 -0.35 -6.36 19.68
CA PHE A 105 0.80 -5.79 20.37
C PHE A 105 1.03 -4.33 19.98
N GLY A 106 1.69 -3.58 20.87
CA GLY A 106 2.02 -2.18 20.64
C GLY A 106 0.84 -1.23 20.85
N ARG A 107 0.97 -0.03 20.29
CA ARG A 107 -0.06 1.02 20.34
C ARG A 107 -0.99 0.97 19.14
N ARG A 108 -2.18 1.63 19.22
CA ARG A 108 -3.18 1.69 18.16
C ARG A 108 -3.76 0.33 17.74
N GLN A 109 -3.81 -0.65 18.64
CA GLN A 109 -4.30 -2.01 18.35
C GLN A 109 -5.70 -2.02 17.70
N ALA A 110 -6.62 -1.18 18.19
CA ALA A 110 -7.98 -1.10 17.62
C ALA A 110 -7.98 -0.70 16.14
N TYR A 111 -7.14 0.25 15.76
CA TYR A 111 -6.93 0.65 14.37
C TYR A 111 -6.39 -0.53 13.53
N PHE A 112 -5.31 -1.15 13.98
CA PHE A 112 -4.70 -2.27 13.25
C PHE A 112 -5.60 -3.51 13.18
N ARG A 113 -6.47 -3.75 14.18
CA ARG A 113 -7.52 -4.79 14.08
C ARG A 113 -8.50 -4.51 12.94
N GLY A 114 -8.86 -3.25 12.73
CA GLY A 114 -9.68 -2.82 11.61
C GLY A 114 -8.99 -3.08 10.26
N GLU A 115 -7.72 -2.69 10.15
CA GLU A 115 -6.93 -2.89 8.92
C GLU A 115 -6.68 -4.38 8.64
N PHE A 116 -6.42 -5.19 9.66
CA PHE A 116 -6.31 -6.65 9.52
C PHE A 116 -7.60 -7.28 9.00
N ALA A 117 -8.76 -6.90 9.57
CA ALA A 117 -10.05 -7.37 9.08
C ALA A 117 -10.32 -6.95 7.63
N ASN A 118 -9.91 -5.75 7.23
CA ASN A 118 -10.02 -5.26 5.86
C ASN A 118 -9.08 -6.01 4.92
N THR A 119 -7.88 -6.39 5.36
CA THR A 119 -6.97 -7.26 4.59
C THR A 119 -7.61 -8.62 4.28
N LEU A 120 -8.26 -9.23 5.26
CA LEU A 120 -9.01 -10.47 5.04
C LEU A 120 -10.19 -10.30 4.08
N ARG A 121 -10.84 -9.13 4.06
CA ARG A 121 -11.89 -8.83 3.07
C ARG A 121 -11.34 -8.70 1.65
N ILE A 122 -10.20 -8.04 1.48
CA ILE A 122 -9.51 -7.95 0.18
C ILE A 122 -9.20 -9.34 -0.36
N LEU A 123 -8.62 -10.21 0.48
CA LEU A 123 -8.35 -11.60 0.14
C LEU A 123 -9.66 -12.36 -0.20
N GLN A 124 -10.71 -12.16 0.58
CA GLN A 124 -12.02 -12.81 0.39
C GLN A 124 -12.71 -12.40 -0.91
N ASN A 125 -12.56 -11.14 -1.32
CA ASN A 125 -13.11 -10.62 -2.57
C ASN A 125 -12.36 -11.14 -3.79
N GLY A 126 -11.12 -11.62 -3.61
CA GLY A 126 -10.26 -12.04 -4.72
C GLY A 126 -9.58 -10.87 -5.42
N ASP A 127 -9.63 -9.66 -4.84
CA ASP A 127 -9.00 -8.48 -5.44
C ASP A 127 -7.46 -8.62 -5.49
N VAL A 128 -6.87 -9.24 -4.47
CA VAL A 128 -5.42 -9.48 -4.40
C VAL A 128 -5.17 -10.90 -3.88
N ALA A 129 -4.34 -11.66 -4.56
CA ALA A 129 -3.94 -13.01 -4.14
C ALA A 129 -3.06 -12.96 -2.88
N LEU A 130 -3.13 -14.01 -2.06
CA LEU A 130 -2.44 -14.07 -0.77
C LEU A 130 -0.92 -13.88 -0.88
N ASP A 131 -0.29 -14.45 -1.88
CA ASP A 131 1.14 -14.36 -2.16
C ASP A 131 1.58 -12.97 -2.63
N LYS A 132 0.64 -12.17 -3.15
CA LYS A 132 0.84 -10.77 -3.57
C LYS A 132 0.48 -9.76 -2.48
N LEU A 133 -0.13 -10.21 -1.39
CA LEU A 133 -0.62 -9.35 -0.31
C LEU A 133 0.52 -8.96 0.65
N ASN A 134 1.53 -8.29 0.07
CA ASN A 134 2.71 -7.80 0.76
C ASN A 134 2.73 -6.27 0.74
N GLY A 135 3.40 -5.68 1.71
CA GLY A 135 3.49 -4.22 1.82
C GLY A 135 4.47 -3.75 2.88
N SER A 136 4.20 -2.58 3.43
CA SER A 136 4.98 -1.98 4.50
C SER A 136 4.77 -2.70 5.84
N TRP A 137 5.62 -2.39 6.80
CA TRP A 137 5.49 -2.91 8.18
C TRP A 137 4.16 -2.53 8.85
N ALA A 138 3.54 -1.43 8.45
CA ALA A 138 2.27 -0.92 8.99
C ALA A 138 1.05 -1.29 8.16
N GLY A 139 1.22 -2.07 7.07
CA GLY A 139 0.13 -2.58 6.25
C GLY A 139 -0.27 -1.70 5.06
N ALA A 140 0.48 -0.66 4.73
CA ALA A 140 0.33 0.04 3.46
C ALA A 140 0.87 -0.83 2.33
N PHE A 141 0.16 -0.91 1.18
CA PHE A 141 0.52 -1.85 0.12
C PHE A 141 0.21 -1.33 -1.29
N GLY A 142 0.81 -2.00 -2.26
CA GLY A 142 0.64 -1.72 -3.67
C GLY A 142 1.32 -0.42 -4.13
N GLN A 143 1.11 -0.05 -5.37
CA GLN A 143 1.78 1.09 -6.00
C GLN A 143 1.44 2.44 -5.37
N THR A 144 0.27 2.56 -4.75
CA THR A 144 -0.21 3.77 -4.07
C THR A 144 -0.03 3.74 -2.56
N GLN A 145 0.57 2.67 -2.01
CA GLN A 145 0.75 2.46 -0.57
C GLN A 145 -0.54 2.74 0.24
N PHE A 146 -1.65 2.22 -0.26
CA PHE A 146 -2.93 2.33 0.44
C PHE A 146 -2.98 1.41 1.66
N MET A 147 -3.59 1.92 2.74
CA MET A 147 -4.05 1.04 3.81
C MET A 147 -5.23 0.20 3.32
N PRO A 148 -5.43 -1.03 3.86
CA PRO A 148 -6.53 -1.91 3.44
C PRO A 148 -7.91 -1.26 3.46
N SER A 149 -8.20 -0.43 4.46
CA SER A 149 -9.46 0.34 4.52
C SER A 149 -9.58 1.36 3.40
N THR A 150 -8.49 2.01 3.03
CA THR A 150 -8.43 2.97 1.92
C THR A 150 -8.63 2.26 0.59
N PHE A 151 -7.98 1.12 0.39
CA PHE A 151 -8.16 0.29 -0.79
C PHE A 151 -9.63 -0.11 -1.00
N LEU A 152 -10.27 -0.69 0.02
CA LEU A 152 -11.68 -1.10 -0.08
C LEU A 152 -12.62 0.05 -0.42
N ARG A 153 -12.29 1.26 0.03
CA ARG A 153 -13.10 2.46 -0.17
C ARG A 153 -12.85 3.13 -1.51
N LEU A 154 -11.60 3.22 -1.96
CA LEU A 154 -11.20 4.13 -3.06
C LEU A 154 -10.65 3.42 -4.29
N ALA A 155 -10.11 2.20 -4.17
CA ALA A 155 -9.58 1.50 -5.33
C ALA A 155 -10.67 1.25 -6.37
N GLN A 156 -10.32 1.42 -7.63
CA GLN A 156 -11.21 1.23 -8.76
C GLN A 156 -10.66 0.09 -9.63
N ASP A 157 -11.54 -0.65 -10.25
CA ASP A 157 -11.21 -1.53 -11.36
C ASP A 157 -10.85 -0.63 -12.57
N GLY A 158 -9.58 -0.61 -12.91
CA GLY A 158 -9.03 0.30 -13.91
C GLY A 158 -9.06 -0.23 -15.33
N ASP A 159 -9.02 -1.55 -15.50
CA ASP A 159 -8.98 -2.24 -16.79
C ASP A 159 -10.28 -3.00 -17.12
N GLY A 160 -11.19 -3.11 -16.15
CA GLY A 160 -12.51 -3.71 -16.34
C GLY A 160 -12.53 -5.23 -16.24
N ASP A 161 -11.54 -5.83 -15.59
CA ASP A 161 -11.45 -7.27 -15.38
C ASP A 161 -12.31 -7.80 -14.21
N GLY A 162 -12.93 -6.89 -13.45
CA GLY A 162 -13.78 -7.19 -12.30
C GLY A 162 -13.02 -7.20 -10.98
N HIS A 163 -11.73 -6.94 -10.97
CA HIS A 163 -10.90 -6.86 -9.78
C HIS A 163 -10.30 -5.47 -9.61
N LYS A 164 -10.03 -5.13 -8.34
CA LYS A 164 -9.36 -3.88 -8.00
C LYS A 164 -7.96 -4.25 -7.55
N ASP A 165 -6.99 -4.16 -8.42
CA ASP A 165 -5.64 -4.40 -8.00
C ASP A 165 -4.77 -3.14 -8.07
N ILE A 166 -3.83 -3.02 -7.12
CA ILE A 166 -2.82 -1.97 -7.06
C ILE A 166 -1.43 -2.59 -6.92
N VAL A 167 -1.33 -3.92 -7.07
CA VAL A 167 -0.10 -4.70 -6.90
C VAL A 167 0.45 -5.24 -8.22
N ALA A 168 -0.32 -5.17 -9.30
CA ALA A 168 0.14 -5.56 -10.63
C ALA A 168 1.25 -4.63 -11.13
N SER A 169 2.20 -5.19 -11.85
CA SER A 169 3.34 -4.51 -12.47
C SER A 169 3.06 -4.22 -13.94
#